data_2a130b00389a7212a1781e41a206d9fa
#
_entry.id   2a130b00389a7212a1781e41a206d9fa
#
_cell.length_a   1.000
_cell.length_b   1.000
_cell.length_c   1.000
_cell.angle_alpha   90.00
_cell.angle_beta   90.00
_cell.angle_gamma   90.00
#
_symmetry.space_group_name_H-M   'P 1'
#
loop_
_entity.id
_entity.type
_entity.pdbx_description
1 polymer ?
#
loop_
_entity_poly.entity_id
_entity_poly.type
_entity_poly.pdbx_seq_one_letter_code
_entity_poly.pdbx_strand_id
1 'polypeptide(L)'
;LSMIKNNELLEWAEFCNNYYGTPKQYVEKQLAKGKDVILEIEVQGALQVKQLFPECILIFLTPPNLKILKQRLEKRGTEDIFIIEKRLQRAKEELDYIHGYDYIVINDVLTETILKVQNIVQAEHCKTIRNQSLIRDLKGE
;
A
#
# COMPACT_ATOMS: atom_id res chain seq x y z
N LEU A 1 20.26 6.21 5.01
CA LEU A 1 20.33 7.39 5.90
C LEU A 1 20.53 8.70 5.11
N SER A 2 21.40 8.76 4.08
CA SER A 2 21.58 9.98 3.28
C SER A 2 20.28 10.38 2.56
N MET A 3 19.60 9.45 1.92
CA MET A 3 18.34 9.70 1.22
C MET A 3 17.22 10.21 2.16
N ILE A 4 17.18 9.71 3.40
CA ILE A 4 16.25 10.20 4.42
C ILE A 4 16.55 11.68 4.73
N LYS A 5 17.82 12.01 4.99
CA LYS A 5 18.25 13.39 5.31
C LYS A 5 17.96 14.37 4.18
N ASN A 6 18.05 13.91 2.93
CA ASN A 6 17.86 14.72 1.73
C ASN A 6 16.39 14.76 1.27
N ASN A 7 15.44 14.14 1.99
CA ASN A 7 14.03 14.01 1.57
C ASN A 7 13.85 13.39 0.17
N GLU A 8 14.71 12.42 -0.19
CA GLU A 8 14.69 11.74 -1.50
C GLU A 8 13.76 10.52 -1.51
N LEU A 9 13.20 10.15 -0.34
CA LEU A 9 12.27 9.03 -0.20
C LEU A 9 10.82 9.50 -0.17
N LEU A 10 9.95 8.72 -0.77
CA LEU A 10 8.50 8.88 -0.73
C LEU A 10 7.95 8.53 0.65
N GLU A 11 8.46 7.47 1.20
CA GLU A 11 8.23 6.95 2.54
C GLU A 11 9.48 6.22 3.01
N TRP A 12 9.60 6.07 4.30
CA TRP A 12 10.62 5.21 4.90
C TRP A 12 10.13 4.67 6.25
N ALA A 13 10.63 3.50 6.60
CA ALA A 13 10.39 2.88 7.90
C ALA A 13 11.67 2.20 8.40
N GLU A 14 11.81 2.15 9.72
CA GLU A 14 12.84 1.37 10.38
C GLU A 14 12.26 0.02 10.81
N PHE A 15 12.92 -1.06 10.41
CA PHE A 15 12.56 -2.41 10.82
C PHE A 15 13.82 -3.22 11.14
N CYS A 16 13.90 -3.77 12.35
CA CYS A 16 15.05 -4.56 12.82
C CYS A 16 16.41 -3.85 12.63
N ASN A 17 16.50 -2.58 13.00
CA ASN A 17 17.68 -1.71 12.84
C ASN A 17 18.12 -1.47 11.39
N ASN A 18 17.27 -1.77 10.42
CA ASN A 18 17.47 -1.45 9.02
C ASN A 18 16.44 -0.41 8.55
N TYR A 19 16.89 0.46 7.64
CA TYR A 19 16.02 1.45 7.02
C TYR A 19 15.60 0.98 5.65
N TYR A 20 14.31 0.99 5.41
CA TYR A 20 13.67 0.68 4.13
C TYR A 20 12.92 1.92 3.66
N GLY A 21 12.87 2.14 2.37
CA GLY A 21 12.12 3.27 1.84
C GLY A 21 12.07 3.27 0.32
N THR A 22 11.12 4.00 -0.22
CA THR A 22 10.85 4.07 -1.66
C THR A 22 11.41 5.36 -2.25
N PRO A 23 12.35 5.30 -3.22
CA PRO A 23 12.91 6.47 -3.87
C PRO A 23 11.83 7.27 -4.62
N LYS A 24 11.62 8.53 -4.24
CA LYS A 24 10.62 9.42 -4.82
C LYS A 24 10.79 9.60 -6.32
N GLN A 25 11.99 9.92 -6.74
CA GLN A 25 12.31 10.18 -8.15
C GLN A 25 12.02 8.97 -9.06
N TYR A 26 12.22 7.74 -8.54
CA TYR A 26 11.91 6.54 -9.31
C TYR A 26 10.41 6.42 -9.58
N VAL A 27 9.58 6.60 -8.56
CA VAL A 27 8.12 6.54 -8.67
C VAL A 27 7.63 7.63 -9.63
N GLU A 28 8.05 8.87 -9.46
CA GLU A 28 7.69 9.99 -10.34
C GLU A 28 8.02 9.71 -11.81
N LYS A 29 9.20 9.13 -12.09
CA LYS A 29 9.59 8.73 -13.45
C LYS A 29 8.69 7.64 -14.05
N GLN A 30 8.19 6.70 -13.25
CA GLN A 30 7.28 5.67 -13.75
C GLN A 30 5.89 6.25 -14.01
N LEU A 31 5.38 7.08 -13.11
CA LEU A 31 4.10 7.78 -13.28
C LEU A 31 4.10 8.69 -14.51
N ALA A 32 5.19 9.43 -14.74
CA ALA A 32 5.36 10.28 -15.95
C ALA A 32 5.34 9.48 -17.26
N LYS A 33 5.59 8.18 -17.22
CA LYS A 33 5.47 7.27 -18.38
C LYS A 33 4.07 6.66 -18.51
N GLY A 34 3.09 7.12 -17.74
CA GLY A 34 1.73 6.60 -17.75
C GLY A 34 1.60 5.20 -17.12
N LYS A 35 2.53 4.80 -16.26
CA LYS A 35 2.47 3.51 -15.56
C LYS A 35 1.82 3.66 -14.20
N ASP A 36 1.05 2.65 -13.80
CA ASP A 36 0.69 2.48 -12.39
C ASP A 36 1.89 2.00 -11.60
N VAL A 37 2.03 2.49 -10.39
CA VAL A 37 3.06 2.06 -9.44
C VAL A 37 2.37 1.50 -8.20
N ILE A 38 2.64 0.23 -7.90
CA ILE A 38 2.15 -0.44 -6.70
C ILE A 38 3.28 -0.45 -5.68
N LEU A 39 2.99 0.03 -4.46
CA LEU A 39 3.89 -0.01 -3.32
C LEU A 39 3.34 -1.02 -2.31
N GLU A 40 4.17 -1.97 -1.90
CA GLU A 40 3.91 -2.86 -0.77
C GLU A 40 4.68 -2.34 0.43
N ILE A 41 4.00 -1.59 1.28
CA ILE A 41 4.59 -0.82 2.37
C ILE A 41 3.77 -0.97 3.66
N GLU A 42 4.41 -0.69 4.78
CA GLU A 42 3.80 -0.68 6.11
C GLU A 42 2.81 0.50 6.25
N VAL A 43 1.87 0.39 7.19
CA VAL A 43 0.85 1.44 7.43
C VAL A 43 1.45 2.83 7.61
N GLN A 44 2.55 2.94 8.35
CA GLN A 44 3.23 4.23 8.56
C GLN A 44 3.72 4.83 7.24
N GLY A 45 4.31 4.00 6.36
CA GLY A 45 4.74 4.43 5.02
C GLY A 45 3.55 4.83 4.15
N ALA A 46 2.46 4.05 4.18
CA ALA A 46 1.25 4.35 3.42
C ALA A 46 0.65 5.72 3.79
N LEU A 47 0.61 6.06 5.07
CA LEU A 47 0.14 7.37 5.53
C LEU A 47 1.07 8.52 5.12
N GLN A 48 2.40 8.29 5.12
CA GLN A 48 3.36 9.27 4.58
C GLN A 48 3.11 9.52 3.08
N VAL A 49 2.92 8.45 2.30
CA VAL A 49 2.61 8.56 0.87
C VAL A 49 1.30 9.32 0.66
N LYS A 50 0.25 9.03 1.43
CA LYS A 50 -1.05 9.72 1.33
C LYS A 50 -0.96 11.22 1.61
N GLN A 51 -0.09 11.62 2.54
CA GLN A 51 0.15 13.04 2.83
C GLN A 51 0.86 13.76 1.67
N LEU A 52 1.81 13.10 1.01
CA LEU A 52 2.56 13.68 -0.12
C LEU A 52 1.78 13.62 -1.44
N PHE A 53 0.98 12.57 -1.62
CA PHE A 53 0.17 12.31 -2.81
C PHE A 53 -1.27 11.98 -2.39
N PRO A 54 -2.09 13.00 -2.09
CA PRO A 54 -3.49 12.80 -1.66
C PRO A 54 -4.33 11.98 -2.66
N GLU A 55 -3.95 12.00 -3.94
CA GLU A 55 -4.59 11.25 -5.03
C GLU A 55 -4.22 9.75 -5.06
N CYS A 56 -3.22 9.31 -4.27
CA CYS A 56 -2.88 7.89 -4.21
C CYS A 56 -4.02 7.09 -3.59
N ILE A 57 -4.11 5.82 -3.99
CA ILE A 57 -5.13 4.91 -3.49
C ILE A 57 -4.51 3.97 -2.48
N LEU A 58 -5.03 3.98 -1.27
CA LEU A 58 -4.62 3.08 -0.20
C LEU A 58 -5.56 1.87 -0.15
N ILE A 59 -4.99 0.69 -0.33
CA ILE A 59 -5.71 -0.59 -0.24
C ILE A 59 -5.18 -1.35 0.97
N PHE A 60 -6.03 -1.56 1.99
CA PHE A 60 -5.67 -2.36 3.16
C PHE A 60 -5.91 -3.84 2.86
N LEU A 61 -4.83 -4.63 2.83
CA LEU A 61 -4.92 -6.08 2.67
C LEU A 61 -4.98 -6.74 4.05
N THR A 62 -6.06 -7.48 4.32
CA THR A 62 -6.25 -8.16 5.60
C THR A 62 -6.51 -9.66 5.41
N PRO A 63 -6.05 -10.54 6.30
CA PRO A 63 -6.53 -11.92 6.35
C PRO A 63 -8.01 -11.96 6.73
N PRO A 64 -8.73 -13.09 6.51
CA PRO A 64 -10.13 -13.24 6.93
C PRO A 64 -10.36 -13.01 8.42
N ASN A 65 -9.41 -13.40 9.24
CA ASN A 65 -9.40 -13.19 10.69
C ASN A 65 -7.99 -13.43 11.27
N LEU A 66 -7.82 -13.07 12.55
CA LEU A 66 -6.54 -13.21 13.25
C LEU A 66 -6.10 -14.68 13.43
N LYS A 67 -7.03 -15.63 13.49
CA LYS A 67 -6.71 -17.06 13.57
C LYS A 67 -6.00 -17.53 12.29
N ILE A 68 -6.50 -17.14 11.14
CA ILE A 68 -5.87 -17.44 9.85
C ILE A 68 -4.51 -16.73 9.73
N LEU A 69 -4.40 -15.48 10.18
CA LEU A 69 -3.12 -14.79 10.24
C LEU A 69 -2.10 -15.56 11.06
N LYS A 70 -2.48 -15.99 12.28
CA LYS A 70 -1.61 -16.79 13.15
C LYS A 70 -1.15 -18.07 12.46
N GLN A 71 -2.06 -18.83 11.87
CA GLN A 71 -1.75 -20.07 11.15
C GLN A 71 -0.78 -19.82 9.97
N ARG A 72 -0.94 -18.71 9.24
CA ARG A 72 -0.04 -18.35 8.13
C ARG A 72 1.36 -18.00 8.62
N LEU A 73 1.49 -17.30 9.74
CA LEU A 73 2.76 -16.98 10.37
C LEU A 73 3.48 -18.25 10.88
N GLU A 74 2.75 -19.11 11.58
CA GLU A 74 3.28 -20.40 12.08
C GLU A 74 3.75 -21.31 10.94
N LYS A 75 2.99 -21.37 9.84
CA LYS A 75 3.30 -22.21 8.67
C LYS A 75 4.55 -21.78 7.93
N ARG A 76 4.93 -20.50 7.99
CA ARG A 76 6.21 -20.02 7.42
C ARG A 76 7.43 -20.64 8.10
N GLY A 77 7.30 -21.09 9.35
CA GLY A 77 8.31 -21.89 10.03
C GLY A 77 9.64 -21.18 10.34
N THR A 78 9.74 -19.88 10.08
CA THR A 78 10.97 -19.09 10.19
C THR A 78 11.05 -18.26 11.46
N GLU A 79 9.98 -18.24 12.27
CA GLU A 79 9.86 -17.29 13.38
C GLU A 79 9.51 -17.99 14.70
N ASP A 80 10.11 -17.50 15.78
CA ASP A 80 9.78 -17.89 17.15
C ASP A 80 8.35 -17.46 17.53
N ILE A 81 7.72 -18.19 18.44
CA ILE A 81 6.39 -17.89 18.99
C ILE A 81 6.29 -16.44 19.47
N PHE A 82 7.32 -15.92 20.11
CA PHE A 82 7.35 -14.53 20.57
C PHE A 82 7.27 -13.49 19.42
N ILE A 83 7.89 -13.79 18.30
CA ILE A 83 7.81 -12.93 17.09
C ILE A 83 6.42 -12.98 16.48
N ILE A 84 5.80 -14.18 16.45
CA ILE A 84 4.43 -14.37 15.96
C ILE A 84 3.45 -13.55 16.80
N GLU A 85 3.56 -13.58 18.12
CA GLU A 85 2.69 -12.81 19.01
C GLU A 85 2.86 -11.31 18.81
N LYS A 86 4.10 -10.80 18.65
CA LYS A 86 4.35 -9.41 18.32
C LYS A 86 3.70 -8.99 16.99
N ARG A 87 3.78 -9.85 15.97
CA ARG A 87 3.14 -9.57 14.68
C ARG A 87 1.63 -9.55 14.76
N LEU A 88 1.03 -10.45 15.56
CA LEU A 88 -0.41 -10.44 15.79
C LEU A 88 -0.88 -9.20 16.55
N GLN A 89 -0.10 -8.76 17.52
CA GLN A 89 -0.39 -7.53 18.25
C GLN A 89 -0.29 -6.33 17.32
N ARG A 90 0.77 -6.23 16.52
CA ARG A 90 0.94 -5.19 15.52
C ARG A 90 -0.20 -5.15 14.50
N ALA A 91 -0.64 -6.32 14.00
CA ALA A 91 -1.76 -6.41 13.08
C ALA A 91 -3.07 -5.86 13.68
N LYS A 92 -3.27 -5.99 15.00
CA LYS A 92 -4.42 -5.37 15.69
C LYS A 92 -4.29 -3.86 15.75
N GLU A 93 -3.10 -3.35 16.06
CA GLU A 93 -2.82 -1.91 16.13
C GLU A 93 -2.97 -1.24 14.76
N GLU A 94 -2.59 -1.93 13.69
CA GLU A 94 -2.73 -1.45 12.32
C GLU A 94 -4.20 -1.27 11.90
N LEU A 95 -5.14 -2.03 12.50
CA LEU A 95 -6.57 -1.86 12.25
C LEU A 95 -7.10 -0.50 12.71
N ASP A 96 -6.47 0.15 13.66
CA ASP A 96 -6.86 1.49 14.12
C ASP A 96 -6.69 2.54 13.03
N TYR A 97 -5.83 2.28 12.04
CA TYR A 97 -5.57 3.17 10.91
C TYR A 97 -6.41 2.86 9.67
N ILE A 98 -7.23 1.82 9.70
CA ILE A 98 -7.99 1.33 8.53
C ILE A 98 -8.94 2.39 7.94
N HIS A 99 -9.45 3.30 8.78
CA HIS A 99 -10.32 4.39 8.35
C HIS A 99 -9.61 5.44 7.48
N GLY A 100 -8.28 5.42 7.42
CA GLY A 100 -7.46 6.26 6.53
C GLY A 100 -7.24 5.64 5.14
N TYR A 101 -7.75 4.43 4.90
CA TYR A 101 -7.61 3.72 3.63
C TYR A 101 -8.85 3.90 2.77
N ASP A 102 -8.65 3.86 1.45
CA ASP A 102 -9.72 4.00 0.47
C ASP A 102 -10.48 2.67 0.26
N TYR A 103 -9.79 1.53 0.39
CA TYR A 103 -10.35 0.20 0.19
C TYR A 103 -9.81 -0.80 1.21
N ILE A 104 -10.63 -1.83 1.51
CA ILE A 104 -10.22 -3.02 2.25
C ILE A 104 -10.43 -4.26 1.38
N VAL A 105 -9.42 -5.11 1.30
CA VAL A 105 -9.47 -6.38 0.54
C VAL A 105 -9.07 -7.53 1.44
N ILE A 106 -9.97 -8.52 1.56
CA ILE A 106 -9.70 -9.75 2.30
C ILE A 106 -8.83 -10.66 1.42
N ASN A 107 -7.62 -10.93 1.89
CA ASN A 107 -6.67 -11.85 1.26
C ASN A 107 -6.89 -13.27 1.81
N ASP A 108 -7.79 -14.02 1.18
CA ASP A 108 -8.06 -15.42 1.50
C ASP A 108 -7.62 -16.33 0.35
N VAL A 109 -8.33 -16.33 -0.75
CA VAL A 109 -7.96 -17.01 -1.99
C VAL A 109 -7.20 -16.06 -2.88
N LEU A 110 -5.95 -16.40 -3.20
CA LEU A 110 -5.02 -15.50 -3.91
C LEU A 110 -5.59 -14.98 -5.23
N THR A 111 -6.16 -15.87 -6.05
CA THR A 111 -6.74 -15.50 -7.37
C THR A 111 -7.89 -14.50 -7.23
N GLU A 112 -8.75 -14.66 -6.24
CA GLU A 112 -9.84 -13.73 -5.96
C GLU A 112 -9.32 -12.38 -5.43
N THR A 113 -8.28 -12.42 -4.59
CA THR A 113 -7.63 -11.23 -4.06
C THR A 113 -7.03 -10.40 -5.18
N ILE A 114 -6.29 -11.05 -6.10
CA ILE A 114 -5.71 -10.39 -7.28
C ILE A 114 -6.81 -9.73 -8.11
N LEU A 115 -7.89 -10.46 -8.41
CA LEU A 115 -9.01 -9.93 -9.19
C LEU A 115 -9.65 -8.71 -8.54
N LYS A 116 -9.86 -8.74 -7.21
CA LYS A 116 -10.39 -7.58 -6.46
C LYS A 116 -9.49 -6.34 -6.59
N VAL A 117 -8.18 -6.53 -6.41
CA VAL A 117 -7.21 -5.42 -6.56
C VAL A 117 -7.20 -4.89 -7.99
N GLN A 118 -7.21 -5.76 -9.00
CA GLN A 118 -7.30 -5.36 -10.40
C GLN A 118 -8.57 -4.56 -10.70
N ASN A 119 -9.72 -5.01 -10.18
CA ASN A 119 -11.00 -4.30 -10.36
C ASN A 119 -10.98 -2.91 -9.71
N ILE A 120 -10.34 -2.76 -8.54
CA ILE A 120 -10.16 -1.46 -7.90
C ILE A 120 -9.32 -0.54 -8.81
N VAL A 121 -8.17 -1.02 -9.30
CA VAL A 121 -7.31 -0.23 -10.20
C VAL A 121 -8.08 0.20 -11.45
N GLN A 122 -8.84 -0.70 -12.08
CA GLN A 122 -9.64 -0.37 -13.26
C GLN A 122 -10.74 0.67 -12.95
N ALA A 123 -11.42 0.54 -11.83
CA ALA A 123 -12.43 1.50 -11.41
C ALA A 123 -11.82 2.89 -11.12
N GLU A 124 -10.63 2.91 -10.51
CA GLU A 124 -9.90 4.14 -10.24
C GLU A 124 -9.47 4.86 -11.53
N HIS A 125 -9.08 4.14 -12.58
CA HIS A 125 -8.80 4.74 -13.88
C HIS A 125 -10.03 5.42 -14.51
N CYS A 126 -11.24 4.94 -14.20
CA CYS A 126 -12.49 5.51 -14.73
C CYS A 126 -12.97 6.76 -13.98
N LYS A 127 -12.34 7.15 -12.88
CA LYS A 127 -12.74 8.35 -12.14
C LYS A 127 -12.57 9.61 -13.00
N THR A 128 -13.56 10.50 -12.96
CA THR A 128 -13.54 11.76 -13.72
C THR A 128 -12.36 12.65 -13.37
N ILE A 129 -11.94 12.65 -12.11
CA ILE A 129 -10.75 13.41 -11.67
C ILE A 129 -9.47 12.98 -12.40
N ARG A 130 -9.37 11.70 -12.80
CA ARG A 130 -8.21 11.14 -13.51
C ARG A 130 -8.30 11.30 -15.04
N ASN A 131 -9.46 11.70 -15.55
CA ASN A 131 -9.75 11.78 -16.99
C ASN A 131 -9.94 13.24 -17.45
N GLN A 132 -9.25 14.19 -16.83
CA GLN A 132 -9.41 15.62 -17.12
C GLN A 132 -8.92 15.98 -18.54
N SER A 133 -7.93 15.30 -19.09
CA SER A 133 -7.48 15.47 -20.47
C SER A 133 -8.59 15.07 -21.45
N LEU A 134 -9.17 13.89 -21.29
CA LEU A 134 -10.29 13.42 -22.10
C LEU A 134 -11.47 14.42 -22.07
N ILE A 135 -11.79 14.96 -20.90
CA ILE A 135 -12.87 15.94 -20.77
C ILE A 135 -12.58 17.21 -21.56
N ARG A 136 -11.34 17.72 -21.54
CA ARG A 136 -10.93 18.87 -22.36
C ARG A 136 -11.00 18.56 -23.84
N ASP A 137 -10.43 17.43 -24.26
CA ASP A 137 -10.48 16.99 -25.66
C ASP A 137 -11.90 16.89 -26.19
N LEU A 138 -12.85 16.36 -25.39
CA LEU A 138 -14.28 16.28 -25.75
C LEU A 138 -14.96 17.65 -25.85
N LYS A 139 -14.44 18.67 -25.16
CA LYS A 139 -14.93 20.04 -25.26
C LYS A 139 -14.28 20.82 -26.40
N GLY A 140 -13.20 20.27 -27.00
CA GLY A 140 -12.42 20.95 -28.05
C GLY A 140 -11.51 22.05 -27.48
N GLU A 141 -11.05 21.89 -26.23
CA GLU A 141 -10.17 22.83 -25.52
C GLU A 141 -8.70 22.39 -25.60
#